data_0e25a7be48e63229beaf28d0f3ecafd7
#
_entry.id   0e25a7be48e63229beaf28d0f3ecafd7
#
_cell.length_a   1.000
_cell.length_b   1.000
_cell.length_c   1.000
_cell.angle_alpha   90.00
_cell.angle_beta   90.00
_cell.angle_gamma   90.00
#
_symmetry.space_group_name_H-M   'P 1'
#
loop_
_entity.id
_entity.type
_entity.pdbx_description
1 polymer ?
#
loop_
_entity_poly.entity_id
_entity_poly.type
_entity_poly.pdbx_seq_one_letter_code
_entity_poly.pdbx_strand_id
1 'polypeptide(L)'
;IPGRARLFEVVEAVRKINAARRAAAPGHAFTGKSCSAPELAANPALELDYVVAPPHMAHYMRYSAGIYNIYLHYVAPEDIHVYSIDEVFMDVTDYLPTYRMSAHDLCRKILREVLHTTGITATAGIGTNLYLCKIAMDIEAKHIPPDRDGVRIAELDEMSYRRNLWG
;
A
#
# COMPACT_ATOMS: atom_id res chain seq x y z
N ILE A 1 -10.26 -11.52 -5.98
CA ILE A 1 -10.63 -10.30 -6.74
C ILE A 1 -9.45 -9.35 -6.60
N PRO A 2 -8.93 -8.77 -7.69
CA PRO A 2 -7.82 -7.82 -7.62
C PRO A 2 -8.20 -6.57 -6.81
N GLY A 3 -7.20 -5.89 -6.26
CA GLY A 3 -7.40 -4.67 -5.49
C GLY A 3 -8.15 -3.59 -6.29
N ARG A 4 -8.92 -2.76 -5.60
CA ARG A 4 -9.75 -1.69 -6.16
C ARG A 4 -10.90 -2.17 -7.08
N ALA A 5 -11.40 -3.38 -6.86
CA ALA A 5 -12.58 -3.86 -7.56
C ALA A 5 -13.80 -2.98 -7.24
N ARG A 6 -14.59 -2.67 -8.25
CA ARG A 6 -15.86 -1.94 -8.06
C ARG A 6 -16.90 -2.86 -7.41
N LEU A 7 -17.80 -2.29 -6.62
CA LEU A 7 -18.78 -3.08 -5.87
C LEU A 7 -19.56 -4.08 -6.75
N PHE A 8 -19.98 -3.67 -7.93
CA PHE A 8 -20.74 -4.56 -8.83
C PHE A 8 -19.89 -5.76 -9.30
N GLU A 9 -18.56 -5.59 -9.48
CA GLU A 9 -17.65 -6.68 -9.85
C GLU A 9 -17.52 -7.69 -8.69
N VAL A 10 -17.50 -7.18 -7.45
CA VAL A 10 -17.51 -8.03 -6.26
C VAL A 10 -18.81 -8.82 -6.16
N VAL A 11 -19.96 -8.15 -6.30
CA VAL A 11 -21.29 -8.78 -6.28
C VAL A 11 -21.39 -9.90 -7.30
N GLU A 12 -20.96 -9.65 -8.55
CA GLU A 12 -21.01 -10.64 -9.60
C GLU A 12 -20.07 -11.81 -9.36
N ALA A 13 -18.84 -11.55 -8.90
CA ALA A 13 -17.88 -12.61 -8.57
C ALA A 13 -18.39 -13.50 -7.43
N VAL A 14 -18.92 -12.89 -6.36
CA VAL A 14 -19.51 -13.63 -5.22
C VAL A 14 -20.70 -14.46 -5.67
N ARG A 15 -21.56 -13.93 -6.53
CA ARG A 15 -22.71 -14.67 -7.08
C ARG A 15 -22.24 -15.90 -7.87
N LYS A 16 -21.22 -15.77 -8.74
CA LYS A 16 -20.66 -16.91 -9.50
C LYS A 16 -20.06 -17.98 -8.57
N ILE A 17 -19.29 -17.56 -7.56
CA ILE A 17 -18.70 -18.47 -6.57
C ILE A 17 -19.80 -19.18 -5.79
N ASN A 18 -20.84 -18.48 -5.33
CA ASN A 18 -21.93 -19.05 -4.58
C ASN A 18 -22.79 -20.01 -5.40
N ALA A 19 -22.94 -19.78 -6.71
CA ALA A 19 -23.59 -20.75 -7.60
C ALA A 19 -22.83 -22.09 -7.61
N ALA A 20 -21.52 -22.06 -7.76
CA ALA A 20 -20.69 -23.27 -7.72
C ALA A 20 -20.68 -23.93 -6.34
N ARG A 21 -20.59 -23.14 -5.24
CA ARG A 21 -20.64 -23.64 -3.87
C ARG A 21 -21.99 -24.31 -3.57
N ARG A 22 -23.09 -23.71 -3.99
CA ARG A 22 -24.43 -24.27 -3.80
C ARG A 22 -24.60 -25.63 -4.50
N ALA A 23 -24.04 -25.76 -5.71
CA ALA A 23 -24.06 -27.05 -6.41
C ALA A 23 -23.27 -28.14 -5.67
N ALA A 24 -22.22 -27.77 -4.93
CA ALA A 24 -21.39 -28.68 -4.13
C ALA A 24 -21.90 -28.88 -2.69
N ALA A 25 -22.80 -28.05 -2.20
CA ALA A 25 -23.32 -28.10 -0.84
C ALA A 25 -24.26 -29.32 -0.65
N PRO A 26 -24.28 -29.96 0.53
CA PRO A 26 -25.25 -31.02 0.87
C PRO A 26 -26.69 -30.53 0.66
N GLY A 27 -27.46 -31.28 -0.11
CA GLY A 27 -28.85 -30.91 -0.45
C GLY A 27 -29.00 -29.63 -1.27
N HIS A 28 -27.91 -29.13 -1.87
CA HIS A 28 -27.86 -27.88 -2.66
C HIS A 28 -28.36 -26.64 -1.89
N ALA A 29 -28.22 -26.64 -0.58
CA ALA A 29 -28.64 -25.55 0.30
C ALA A 29 -27.53 -25.10 1.23
N PHE A 30 -27.47 -23.78 1.51
CA PHE A 30 -26.57 -23.22 2.50
C PHE A 30 -27.22 -23.29 3.91
N THR A 31 -26.38 -23.56 4.91
CA THR A 31 -26.77 -23.56 6.32
C THR A 31 -26.31 -22.35 7.09
N GLY A 32 -25.50 -21.49 6.46
CA GLY A 32 -24.97 -20.25 7.04
C GLY A 32 -24.13 -19.48 6.03
N LYS A 33 -23.43 -18.45 6.50
CA LYS A 33 -22.56 -17.57 5.71
C LYS A 33 -21.22 -17.37 6.40
N SER A 34 -20.18 -17.11 5.62
CA SER A 34 -18.89 -16.70 6.15
C SER A 34 -18.13 -15.84 5.14
N CYS A 35 -17.31 -14.91 5.64
CA CYS A 35 -16.27 -14.19 4.87
C CYS A 35 -14.85 -14.71 5.17
N SER A 36 -14.72 -15.75 5.99
CA SER A 36 -13.45 -16.37 6.37
C SER A 36 -13.07 -17.46 5.38
N ALA A 37 -11.93 -17.31 4.69
CA ALA A 37 -11.47 -18.30 3.73
C ALA A 37 -11.24 -19.70 4.37
N PRO A 38 -10.64 -19.82 5.57
CA PRO A 38 -10.51 -21.12 6.24
C PRO A 38 -11.85 -21.80 6.55
N GLU A 39 -12.86 -21.06 7.04
CA GLU A 39 -14.19 -21.59 7.33
C GLU A 39 -14.90 -22.06 6.05
N LEU A 40 -14.81 -21.27 4.98
CA LEU A 40 -15.38 -21.61 3.69
C LEU A 40 -14.72 -22.85 3.06
N ALA A 41 -13.42 -23.04 3.28
CA ALA A 41 -12.71 -24.23 2.83
C ALA A 41 -13.10 -25.48 3.63
N ALA A 42 -13.30 -25.33 4.94
CA ALA A 42 -13.67 -26.43 5.83
C ALA A 42 -15.14 -26.85 5.68
N ASN A 43 -16.05 -25.95 5.28
CA ASN A 43 -17.49 -26.23 5.23
C ASN A 43 -18.11 -25.79 3.88
N PRO A 44 -18.41 -26.72 2.97
CA PRO A 44 -19.03 -26.41 1.69
C PRO A 44 -20.48 -25.91 1.80
N ALA A 45 -21.15 -26.11 2.95
CA ALA A 45 -22.51 -25.66 3.21
C ALA A 45 -22.59 -24.17 3.61
N LEU A 46 -21.45 -23.45 3.68
CA LEU A 46 -21.44 -22.01 3.94
C LEU A 46 -21.47 -21.20 2.64
N GLU A 47 -22.34 -20.20 2.62
CA GLU A 47 -22.36 -19.19 1.58
C GLU A 47 -21.18 -18.23 1.77
N LEU A 48 -20.47 -17.89 0.69
CA LEU A 48 -19.48 -16.81 0.70
C LEU A 48 -20.20 -15.47 0.86
N ASP A 49 -19.82 -14.72 1.87
CA ASP A 49 -20.28 -13.35 2.12
C ASP A 49 -19.09 -12.37 2.14
N TYR A 50 -19.38 -11.09 2.19
CA TYR A 50 -18.38 -10.03 2.27
C TYR A 50 -18.91 -8.84 3.08
N VAL A 51 -18.01 -8.06 3.65
CA VAL A 51 -18.35 -6.88 4.44
C VAL A 51 -18.12 -5.64 3.59
N VAL A 52 -19.13 -4.79 3.46
CA VAL A 52 -18.99 -3.46 2.85
C VAL A 52 -18.56 -2.47 3.92
N ALA A 53 -17.31 -2.04 3.88
CA ALA A 53 -16.81 -1.02 4.78
C ALA A 53 -17.07 0.38 4.20
N PRO A 54 -17.88 1.23 4.86
CA PRO A 54 -18.07 2.61 4.42
C PRO A 54 -16.76 3.42 4.56
N PRO A 55 -16.42 4.29 3.59
CA PRO A 55 -15.22 5.10 3.68
C PRO A 55 -15.39 6.22 4.72
N HIS A 56 -14.33 6.48 5.49
CA HIS A 56 -14.26 7.53 6.51
C HIS A 56 -13.27 8.63 6.08
N MET A 57 -13.56 9.37 5.01
CA MET A 57 -12.65 10.32 4.37
C MET A 57 -12.07 11.37 5.33
N ALA A 58 -12.87 11.94 6.21
CA ALA A 58 -12.37 12.90 7.20
C ALA A 58 -11.33 12.27 8.15
N HIS A 59 -11.50 10.99 8.48
CA HIS A 59 -10.53 10.25 9.28
C HIS A 59 -9.22 10.04 8.51
N TYR A 60 -9.30 9.63 7.24
CA TYR A 60 -8.12 9.42 6.41
C TYR A 60 -7.34 10.72 6.19
N MET A 61 -8.04 11.83 5.92
CA MET A 61 -7.42 13.15 5.78
C MET A 61 -6.70 13.60 7.05
N ARG A 62 -7.24 13.32 8.24
CA ARG A 62 -6.58 13.64 9.51
C ARG A 62 -5.28 12.87 9.69
N TYR A 63 -5.25 11.57 9.36
CA TYR A 63 -4.02 10.78 9.40
C TYR A 63 -3.01 11.24 8.36
N SER A 64 -3.47 11.54 7.13
CA SER A 64 -2.63 12.09 6.07
C SER A 64 -1.97 13.41 6.51
N ALA A 65 -2.72 14.34 7.07
CA ALA A 65 -2.19 15.60 7.59
C ALA A 65 -1.20 15.37 8.76
N GLY A 66 -1.48 14.40 9.64
CA GLY A 66 -0.57 14.02 10.72
C GLY A 66 0.76 13.49 10.19
N ILE A 67 0.73 12.65 9.16
CA ILE A 67 1.93 12.13 8.50
C ILE A 67 2.69 13.26 7.79
N TYR A 68 1.98 14.16 7.09
CA TYR A 68 2.60 15.33 6.47
C TYR A 68 3.35 16.20 7.49
N ASN A 69 2.78 16.40 8.69
CA ASN A 69 3.47 17.12 9.76
C ASN A 69 4.76 16.44 10.21
N ILE A 70 4.84 15.10 10.16
CA ILE A 70 6.10 14.38 10.43
C ILE A 70 7.13 14.71 9.35
N TYR A 71 6.74 14.77 8.08
CA TYR A 71 7.65 15.13 6.99
C TYR A 71 8.24 16.53 7.16
N LEU A 72 7.45 17.48 7.67
CA LEU A 72 7.90 18.85 7.95
C LEU A 72 8.99 18.95 9.03
N HIS A 73 9.22 17.91 9.83
CA HIS A 73 10.37 17.87 10.75
C HIS A 73 11.71 17.66 10.02
N TYR A 74 11.65 17.22 8.76
CA TYR A 74 12.83 16.81 7.99
C TYR A 74 13.07 17.67 6.76
N VAL A 75 12.01 18.10 6.11
CA VAL A 75 12.04 18.78 4.81
C VAL A 75 11.10 19.98 4.85
N ALA A 76 11.53 21.10 4.29
CA ALA A 76 10.71 22.30 4.20
C ALA A 76 9.49 22.09 3.29
N PRO A 77 8.37 22.77 3.52
CA PRO A 77 7.14 22.57 2.76
C PRO A 77 7.28 22.87 1.26
N GLU A 78 8.19 23.77 0.86
CA GLU A 78 8.48 24.09 -0.54
C GLU A 78 9.12 22.93 -1.30
N ASP A 79 9.80 22.02 -0.61
CA ASP A 79 10.46 20.84 -1.18
C ASP A 79 9.60 19.56 -1.06
N ILE A 80 8.36 19.71 -0.57
CA ILE A 80 7.38 18.62 -0.49
C ILE A 80 6.25 18.86 -1.48
N HIS A 81 6.12 17.98 -2.47
CA HIS A 81 5.00 17.97 -3.38
C HIS A 81 3.97 16.92 -2.96
N VAL A 82 2.78 17.36 -2.51
CA VAL A 82 1.66 16.47 -2.19
C VAL A 82 1.03 15.98 -3.50
N TYR A 83 1.23 14.71 -3.81
CA TYR A 83 0.72 14.08 -5.02
C TYR A 83 -0.70 13.55 -4.84
N SER A 84 -0.98 12.95 -3.68
CA SER A 84 -2.32 12.46 -3.31
C SER A 84 -2.50 12.47 -1.79
N ILE A 85 -3.65 11.96 -1.31
CA ILE A 85 -3.92 11.87 0.13
C ILE A 85 -2.91 11.01 0.90
N ASP A 86 -2.25 10.07 0.21
CA ASP A 86 -1.36 9.06 0.78
C ASP A 86 0.04 9.03 0.13
N GLU A 87 0.32 9.94 -0.80
CA GLU A 87 1.59 9.99 -1.52
C GLU A 87 2.14 11.42 -1.56
N VAL A 88 3.44 11.55 -1.28
CA VAL A 88 4.21 12.79 -1.43
C VAL A 88 5.51 12.52 -2.18
N PHE A 89 6.03 13.52 -2.86
CA PHE A 89 7.42 13.59 -3.31
C PHE A 89 8.17 14.59 -2.44
N MET A 90 9.41 14.28 -2.12
CA MET A 90 10.29 15.16 -1.36
C MET A 90 11.62 15.30 -2.11
N ASP A 91 12.02 16.54 -2.40
CA ASP A 91 13.40 16.80 -2.82
C ASP A 91 14.28 16.90 -1.59
N VAL A 92 15.16 15.93 -1.42
CA VAL A 92 16.06 15.84 -0.27
C VAL A 92 17.50 16.21 -0.60
N THR A 93 17.77 16.66 -1.82
CA THR A 93 19.12 16.88 -2.33
C THR A 93 19.93 17.79 -1.43
N ASP A 94 19.41 18.95 -1.06
CA ASP A 94 20.11 19.93 -0.22
C ASP A 94 20.13 19.58 1.27
N TYR A 95 19.34 18.60 1.67
CA TYR A 95 19.24 18.16 3.08
C TYR A 95 20.27 17.07 3.44
N LEU A 96 20.71 16.26 2.47
CA LEU A 96 21.63 15.15 2.71
C LEU A 96 22.96 15.59 3.34
N PRO A 97 23.60 16.68 2.91
CA PRO A 97 24.82 17.18 3.55
C PRO A 97 24.58 17.63 4.99
N THR A 98 23.45 18.28 5.26
CA THR A 98 23.05 18.77 6.59
C THR A 98 22.85 17.61 7.57
N TYR A 99 22.11 16.60 7.13
CA TYR A 99 21.86 15.40 7.94
C TYR A 99 23.05 14.43 8.00
N ARG A 100 24.03 14.58 7.11
CA ARG A 100 25.18 13.65 6.93
C ARG A 100 24.70 12.21 6.74
N MET A 101 23.66 12.02 5.96
CA MET A 101 23.02 10.74 5.68
C MET A 101 22.91 10.53 4.17
N SER A 102 22.81 9.25 3.77
CA SER A 102 22.36 8.89 2.43
C SER A 102 20.85 9.17 2.30
N ALA A 103 20.36 9.29 1.05
CA ALA A 103 18.92 9.40 0.80
C ALA A 103 18.15 8.20 1.39
N HIS A 104 18.74 7.00 1.29
CA HIS A 104 18.18 5.78 1.88
C HIS A 104 18.04 5.86 3.40
N ASP A 105 19.10 6.31 4.11
CA ASP A 105 19.07 6.39 5.56
C ASP A 105 18.11 7.46 6.07
N LEU A 106 18.04 8.61 5.37
CA LEU A 106 17.07 9.66 5.67
C LEU A 106 15.65 9.17 5.44
N CYS A 107 15.40 8.54 4.31
CA CYS A 107 14.09 7.93 4.00
C CYS A 107 13.68 6.90 5.05
N ARG A 108 14.57 5.97 5.42
CA ARG A 108 14.33 4.99 6.48
C ARG A 108 13.98 5.66 7.80
N LYS A 109 14.70 6.71 8.18
CA LYS A 109 14.46 7.45 9.41
C LYS A 109 13.08 8.06 9.44
N ILE A 110 12.65 8.70 8.34
CA ILE A 110 11.32 9.30 8.18
C ILE A 110 10.23 8.22 8.27
N LEU A 111 10.37 7.13 7.52
CA LEU A 111 9.37 6.05 7.52
C LEU A 111 9.22 5.36 8.88
N ARG A 112 10.32 5.22 9.62
CA ARG A 112 10.27 4.70 10.99
C ARG A 112 9.54 5.64 11.94
N GLU A 113 9.73 6.95 11.83
CA GLU A 113 8.97 7.92 12.63
C GLU A 113 7.49 7.87 12.32
N VAL A 114 7.12 7.77 11.03
CA VAL A 114 5.72 7.56 10.62
C VAL A 114 5.14 6.31 11.25
N LEU A 115 5.84 5.18 11.16
CA LEU A 115 5.39 3.92 11.74
C LEU A 115 5.23 4.00 13.27
N HIS A 116 6.22 4.55 13.97
CA HIS A 116 6.17 4.68 15.44
C HIS A 116 5.08 5.62 15.92
N THR A 117 4.82 6.70 15.19
CA THR A 117 3.84 7.71 15.56
C THR A 117 2.42 7.31 15.22
N THR A 118 2.21 6.63 14.09
CA THR A 118 0.87 6.36 13.54
C THR A 118 0.48 4.88 13.52
N GLY A 119 1.44 3.97 13.64
CA GLY A 119 1.23 2.54 13.41
C GLY A 119 1.06 2.17 11.93
N ILE A 120 1.18 3.12 11.00
CA ILE A 120 0.99 2.92 9.57
C ILE A 120 2.35 2.62 8.92
N THR A 121 2.43 1.51 8.21
CA THR A 121 3.59 1.18 7.38
C THR A 121 3.54 1.95 6.07
N ALA A 122 4.71 2.36 5.57
CA ALA A 122 4.83 3.01 4.27
C ALA A 122 5.93 2.38 3.42
N THR A 123 5.83 2.57 2.12
CA THR A 123 6.86 2.22 1.14
C THR A 123 7.42 3.48 0.50
N ALA A 124 8.68 3.46 0.11
CA ALA A 124 9.28 4.57 -0.60
C ALA A 124 10.10 4.13 -1.82
N GLY A 125 10.14 5.00 -2.81
CA GLY A 125 11.06 4.93 -3.93
C GLY A 125 12.02 6.11 -3.89
N ILE A 126 13.28 5.86 -4.17
CA ILE A 126 14.32 6.88 -4.31
C ILE A 126 14.77 6.90 -5.77
N GLY A 127 14.89 8.07 -6.34
CA GLY A 127 15.33 8.23 -7.72
C GLY A 127 15.93 9.61 -7.95
N THR A 128 16.65 9.76 -9.05
CA THR A 128 17.27 11.03 -9.46
C THR A 128 16.28 12.03 -10.04
N ASN A 129 15.01 11.62 -10.21
CA ASN A 129 13.91 12.48 -10.63
C ASN A 129 12.57 11.87 -10.19
N LEU A 130 11.47 12.64 -10.32
CA LEU A 130 10.11 12.24 -9.92
C LEU A 130 9.64 10.93 -10.57
N TYR A 131 9.95 10.72 -11.84
CA TYR A 131 9.55 9.51 -12.55
C TYR A 131 10.24 8.28 -11.97
N LEU A 132 11.56 8.32 -11.82
CA LEU A 132 12.33 7.18 -11.32
C LEU A 132 11.97 6.84 -9.86
N CYS A 133 11.76 7.83 -8.99
CA CYS A 133 11.35 7.52 -7.62
C CYS A 133 9.92 6.93 -7.57
N LYS A 134 9.00 7.38 -8.45
CA LYS A 134 7.65 6.78 -8.53
C LYS A 134 7.71 5.34 -9.02
N ILE A 135 8.50 5.05 -10.04
CA ILE A 135 8.70 3.70 -10.56
C ILE A 135 9.39 2.81 -9.51
N ALA A 136 10.43 3.30 -8.84
CA ALA A 136 11.08 2.57 -7.75
C ALA A 136 10.07 2.15 -6.67
N MET A 137 9.19 3.06 -6.26
CA MET A 137 8.15 2.77 -5.27
C MET A 137 7.13 1.75 -5.78
N ASP A 138 6.55 1.96 -6.96
CA ASP A 138 5.40 1.17 -7.43
C ASP A 138 5.80 -0.21 -7.96
N ILE A 139 6.94 -0.30 -8.64
CA ILE A 139 7.35 -1.54 -9.32
C ILE A 139 8.29 -2.38 -8.44
N GLU A 140 9.19 -1.75 -7.68
CA GLU A 140 10.17 -2.47 -6.88
C GLU A 140 9.79 -2.51 -5.40
N ALA A 141 9.68 -1.36 -4.71
CA ALA A 141 9.52 -1.32 -3.26
C ALA A 141 8.26 -2.05 -2.76
N LYS A 142 7.16 -2.02 -3.50
CA LYS A 142 5.93 -2.74 -3.14
C LYS A 142 6.05 -4.26 -3.22
N HIS A 143 7.05 -4.78 -3.94
CA HIS A 143 7.21 -6.21 -4.20
C HIS A 143 8.37 -6.85 -3.44
N ILE A 144 9.24 -6.07 -2.81
CA ILE A 144 10.30 -6.58 -1.95
C ILE A 144 9.79 -6.86 -0.53
N PRO A 145 10.39 -7.83 0.19
CA PRO A 145 10.09 -8.04 1.59
C PRO A 145 10.48 -6.80 2.42
N PRO A 146 9.76 -6.51 3.52
CA PRO A 146 10.18 -5.45 4.43
C PRO A 146 11.51 -5.79 5.08
N ASP A 147 12.30 -4.77 5.40
CA ASP A 147 13.49 -4.94 6.23
C ASP A 147 13.12 -5.27 7.67
N ARG A 148 14.13 -5.44 8.54
CA ARG A 148 13.94 -5.73 9.98
C ARG A 148 13.09 -4.69 10.72
N ASP A 149 13.01 -3.46 10.20
CA ASP A 149 12.25 -2.36 10.76
C ASP A 149 10.84 -2.25 10.14
N GLY A 150 10.45 -3.19 9.27
CA GLY A 150 9.15 -3.21 8.61
C GLY A 150 9.04 -2.24 7.42
N VAL A 151 10.17 -1.70 6.95
CA VAL A 151 10.23 -0.67 5.91
C VAL A 151 10.59 -1.30 4.55
N ARG A 152 10.00 -0.77 3.48
CA ARG A 152 10.30 -1.14 2.09
C ARG A 152 10.77 0.10 1.34
N ILE A 153 12.02 0.10 0.91
CA ILE A 153 12.65 1.18 0.15
C ILE A 153 13.33 0.58 -1.07
N ALA A 154 13.07 1.12 -2.24
CA ALA A 154 13.79 0.78 -3.48
C ALA A 154 14.43 2.03 -4.07
N GLU A 155 15.54 1.86 -4.78
CA GLU A 155 16.31 2.92 -5.39
C GLU A 155 16.50 2.64 -6.89
N LEU A 156 16.21 3.64 -7.74
CA LEU A 156 16.44 3.56 -9.16
C LEU A 156 17.18 4.80 -9.66
N ASP A 157 18.27 4.58 -10.39
CA ASP A 157 18.87 5.53 -11.29
C ASP A 157 18.52 5.18 -12.75
N GLU A 158 18.95 6.01 -13.70
CA GLU A 158 18.70 5.78 -15.13
C GLU A 158 19.30 4.46 -15.64
N MET A 159 20.45 4.06 -15.11
CA MET A 159 21.15 2.86 -15.56
C MET A 159 20.46 1.60 -15.04
N SER A 160 20.08 1.58 -13.77
CA SER A 160 19.34 0.48 -13.18
C SER A 160 17.93 0.36 -13.77
N TYR A 161 17.25 1.48 -14.03
CA TYR A 161 15.98 1.50 -14.73
C TYR A 161 16.09 0.88 -16.14
N ARG A 162 17.07 1.30 -16.95
CA ARG A 162 17.29 0.74 -18.30
C ARG A 162 17.61 -0.75 -18.25
N ARG A 163 18.40 -1.18 -17.26
CA ARG A 163 18.83 -2.58 -17.14
C ARG A 163 17.70 -3.49 -16.66
N ASN A 164 16.90 -3.04 -15.71
CA ASN A 164 15.97 -3.91 -14.99
C ASN A 164 14.52 -3.82 -15.50
N LEU A 165 14.14 -2.66 -16.05
CA LEU A 165 12.73 -2.37 -16.35
C LEU A 165 12.48 -1.95 -17.81
N TRP A 166 13.51 -1.51 -18.52
CA TRP A 166 13.41 -1.15 -19.93
C TRP A 166 13.95 -2.32 -20.79
N GLY A 167 13.13 -3.33 -20.96
CA GLY A 167 13.47 -4.47 -21.81
C GLY A 167 12.51 -4.62 -22.98
#